data_484308b0e31f4e740b8e7b4a157a5817
#
_entry.id   484308b0e31f4e740b8e7b4a157a5817
#
_cell.length_a   1.000
_cell.length_b   1.000
_cell.length_c   1.000
_cell.angle_alpha   90.00
_cell.angle_beta   90.00
_cell.angle_gamma   90.00
#
_symmetry.space_group_name_H-M   'P 1'
#
loop_
_entity.id
_entity.type
_entity.pdbx_description
1 polymer ?
#
loop_
_entity_poly.entity_id
_entity_poly.type
_entity_poly.pdbx_seq_one_letter_code
_entity_poly.pdbx_strand_id
1 'polypeptide(L)'
;NQLKDNEDIIQYRKIKDQIGSVIENCCLTYKTLPIDKFKKTFKLNNIDISKMETKALTNLLLFHSIDNEQTEFSKYTKTLNVLSSEYATAWKIDENQVESVFQIKDVNSKKGVVIVEDAYTNKEYEYYDIAFSCSGEFLKGLYIYTTLVKVDNIWTPNEYLLPLAGSTLEDINEKIDSIKGVNNLNTR
;
A
#
# COMPACT_ATOMS: atom_id res chain seq x y z
N ASN A 1 -21.91 9.71 -11.20
CA ASN A 1 -21.00 10.05 -12.32
C ASN A 1 -20.04 8.90 -12.54
N GLN A 2 -20.43 8.01 -13.48
CA GLN A 2 -19.50 6.99 -13.94
C GLN A 2 -18.35 7.66 -14.68
N LEU A 3 -17.11 7.34 -14.25
CA LEU A 3 -15.94 7.67 -15.03
C LEU A 3 -16.10 7.07 -16.42
N LYS A 4 -15.93 7.89 -17.44
CA LYS A 4 -15.87 7.38 -18.80
C LYS A 4 -14.70 6.42 -18.90
N ASP A 5 -14.93 5.24 -19.42
CA ASP A 5 -13.89 4.27 -19.68
C ASP A 5 -12.95 4.83 -20.75
N ASN A 6 -11.88 5.48 -20.30
CA ASN A 6 -10.75 5.79 -21.16
C ASN A 6 -9.72 4.64 -21.05
N GLU A 7 -8.73 4.68 -21.89
CA GLU A 7 -7.71 3.64 -22.00
C GLU A 7 -6.98 3.40 -20.65
N ASP A 8 -6.68 4.47 -19.91
CA ASP A 8 -6.00 4.39 -18.60
C ASP A 8 -6.89 3.73 -17.55
N ILE A 9 -8.16 4.02 -17.52
CA ILE A 9 -9.12 3.42 -16.57
C ILE A 9 -9.32 1.92 -16.87
N ILE A 10 -9.41 1.55 -18.13
CA ILE A 10 -9.51 0.15 -18.55
C ILE A 10 -8.26 -0.61 -18.12
N GLN A 11 -7.09 -0.05 -18.37
CA GLN A 11 -5.81 -0.62 -17.95
C GLN A 11 -5.72 -0.72 -16.44
N TYR A 12 -6.09 0.30 -15.70
CA TYR A 12 -6.11 0.29 -14.24
C TYR A 12 -6.99 -0.83 -13.69
N ARG A 13 -8.21 -0.98 -14.18
CA ARG A 13 -9.12 -2.05 -13.73
C ARG A 13 -8.53 -3.43 -13.96
N LYS A 14 -7.94 -3.65 -15.13
CA LYS A 14 -7.27 -4.91 -15.47
C LYS A 14 -6.11 -5.19 -14.50
N ILE A 15 -5.27 -4.20 -14.25
CA ILE A 15 -4.12 -4.32 -13.34
C ILE A 15 -4.59 -4.57 -11.91
N LYS A 16 -5.62 -3.86 -11.46
CA LYS A 16 -6.20 -4.05 -10.13
C LYS A 16 -6.70 -5.47 -9.91
N ASP A 17 -7.37 -6.04 -10.91
CA ASP A 17 -7.84 -7.43 -10.86
C ASP A 17 -6.65 -8.41 -10.80
N GLN A 18 -5.60 -8.17 -11.55
CA GLN A 18 -4.39 -9.00 -11.52
C GLN A 18 -3.69 -8.93 -10.17
N ILE A 19 -3.53 -7.73 -9.60
CA ILE A 19 -2.96 -7.52 -8.28
C ILE A 19 -3.80 -8.22 -7.22
N GLY A 20 -5.10 -8.03 -7.23
CA GLY A 20 -6.03 -8.65 -6.28
C GLY A 20 -5.96 -10.16 -6.32
N SER A 21 -5.89 -10.75 -7.51
CA SER A 21 -5.76 -12.21 -7.68
C SER A 21 -4.46 -12.76 -7.10
N VAL A 22 -3.34 -12.11 -7.36
CA VAL A 22 -2.03 -12.53 -6.83
C VAL A 22 -1.99 -12.40 -5.30
N ILE A 23 -2.50 -11.32 -4.75
CA ILE A 23 -2.55 -11.10 -3.30
C ILE A 23 -3.46 -12.15 -2.64
N GLU A 24 -4.61 -12.44 -3.21
CA GLU A 24 -5.52 -13.46 -2.70
C GLU A 24 -4.86 -14.84 -2.67
N ASN A 25 -4.20 -15.25 -3.74
CA ASN A 25 -3.46 -16.51 -3.79
C ASN A 25 -2.33 -16.57 -2.76
N CYS A 26 -1.64 -15.46 -2.56
CA CYS A 26 -0.63 -15.32 -1.51
C CYS A 26 -1.25 -15.54 -0.12
N CYS A 27 -2.37 -14.89 0.17
CA CYS A 27 -3.10 -15.04 1.43
C CYS A 27 -3.52 -16.49 1.68
N LEU A 28 -3.99 -17.20 0.65
CA LEU A 28 -4.39 -18.59 0.75
C LEU A 28 -3.22 -19.54 1.05
N THR A 29 -2.01 -19.17 0.63
CA THR A 29 -0.81 -19.96 0.86
C THR A 29 -0.32 -19.84 2.30
N TYR A 30 -0.41 -18.65 2.89
CA TYR A 30 0.05 -18.36 4.25
C TYR A 30 -1.10 -18.46 5.26
N LYS A 31 -1.28 -19.65 5.82
CA LYS A 31 -2.35 -19.92 6.80
C LYS A 31 -2.13 -19.29 8.17
N THR A 32 -0.87 -18.97 8.51
CA THR A 32 -0.50 -18.39 9.80
C THR A 32 0.46 -17.22 9.59
N LEU A 33 -0.08 -16.03 9.62
CA LEU A 33 0.72 -14.81 9.67
C LEU A 33 1.01 -14.45 11.13
N PRO A 34 2.14 -13.79 11.44
CA PRO A 34 2.48 -13.41 12.81
C PRO A 34 1.67 -12.19 13.29
N ILE A 35 0.34 -12.31 13.22
CA ILE A 35 -0.60 -11.21 13.49
C ILE A 35 -0.41 -10.63 14.89
N ASP A 36 -0.21 -11.47 15.90
CA ASP A 36 -0.07 -11.02 17.29
C ASP A 36 1.22 -10.25 17.50
N LYS A 37 2.34 -10.72 16.93
CA LYS A 37 3.62 -10.01 16.95
C LYS A 37 3.49 -8.64 16.29
N PHE A 38 2.79 -8.59 15.17
CA PHE A 38 2.57 -7.39 14.41
C PHE A 38 1.68 -6.38 15.14
N LYS A 39 0.54 -6.81 15.67
CA LYS A 39 -0.34 -5.97 16.49
C LYS A 39 0.39 -5.39 17.70
N LYS A 40 1.23 -6.20 18.36
CA LYS A 40 2.02 -5.75 19.48
C LYS A 40 3.00 -4.63 19.07
N THR A 41 3.67 -4.80 17.94
CA THR A 41 4.61 -3.81 17.41
C THR A 41 3.90 -2.48 17.09
N PHE A 42 2.78 -2.53 16.38
CA PHE A 42 2.01 -1.34 16.04
C PHE A 42 1.41 -0.66 17.29
N LYS A 43 0.96 -1.43 18.25
CA LYS A 43 0.46 -0.90 19.52
C LYS A 43 1.55 -0.15 20.31
N LEU A 44 2.77 -0.71 20.34
CA LEU A 44 3.91 -0.05 20.99
C LEU A 44 4.28 1.27 20.32
N ASN A 45 4.05 1.37 19.03
CA ASN A 45 4.32 2.56 18.23
C ASN A 45 3.14 3.54 18.15
N ASN A 46 2.11 3.36 19.00
CA ASN A 46 0.92 4.21 19.05
C ASN A 46 0.15 4.33 17.72
N ILE A 47 0.24 3.30 16.88
CA ILE A 47 -0.52 3.23 15.64
C ILE A 47 -1.69 2.27 15.86
N ASP A 48 -2.89 2.80 15.76
CA ASP A 48 -4.11 2.02 15.97
C ASP A 48 -4.52 1.29 14.68
N ILE A 49 -4.22 0.01 14.63
CA ILE A 49 -4.66 -0.89 13.55
C ILE A 49 -5.93 -1.69 13.92
N SER A 50 -6.48 -1.48 15.12
CA SER A 50 -7.62 -2.26 15.62
C SER A 50 -8.88 -2.07 14.79
N LYS A 51 -9.00 -0.95 14.10
CA LYS A 51 -10.15 -0.62 13.24
C LYS A 51 -9.99 -1.10 11.80
N MET A 52 -8.85 -1.67 11.44
CA MET A 52 -8.66 -2.22 10.10
C MET A 52 -9.50 -3.49 9.93
N GLU A 53 -10.11 -3.60 8.76
CA GLU A 53 -10.74 -4.85 8.34
C GLU A 53 -9.69 -5.96 8.25
N THR A 54 -10.09 -7.19 8.57
CA THR A 54 -9.20 -8.35 8.57
C THR A 54 -8.45 -8.51 7.24
N LYS A 55 -9.13 -8.29 6.12
CA LYS A 55 -8.51 -8.38 4.79
C LYS A 55 -7.41 -7.33 4.60
N ALA A 56 -7.69 -6.10 4.95
CA ALA A 56 -6.71 -5.01 4.85
C ALA A 56 -5.50 -5.25 5.78
N LEU A 57 -5.74 -5.73 6.99
CA LEU A 57 -4.68 -6.09 7.93
C LEU A 57 -3.80 -7.22 7.40
N THR A 58 -4.41 -8.24 6.80
CA THR A 58 -3.67 -9.35 6.18
C THR A 58 -2.79 -8.84 5.03
N ASN A 59 -3.32 -7.97 4.18
CA ASN A 59 -2.56 -7.38 3.09
C ASN A 59 -1.39 -6.55 3.60
N LEU A 60 -1.61 -5.75 4.63
CA LEU A 60 -0.54 -5.00 5.28
C LEU A 60 0.57 -5.94 5.76
N LEU A 61 0.21 -7.06 6.40
CA LEU A 61 1.18 -8.04 6.91
C LEU A 61 2.00 -8.71 5.82
N LEU A 62 1.42 -8.95 4.66
CA LEU A 62 2.13 -9.58 3.54
C LEU A 62 3.25 -8.70 3.00
N PHE A 63 3.09 -7.39 3.07
CA PHE A 63 4.01 -6.41 2.48
C PHE A 63 4.87 -5.68 3.50
N HIS A 64 4.69 -5.97 4.78
CA HIS A 64 5.45 -5.31 5.84
C HIS A 64 6.65 -6.15 6.26
N SER A 65 7.84 -5.56 6.20
CA SER A 65 9.05 -6.20 6.68
C SER A 65 9.20 -6.01 8.20
N ILE A 66 9.39 -7.11 8.92
CA ILE A 66 9.71 -7.09 10.34
C ILE A 66 11.18 -7.46 10.51
N ASP A 67 11.92 -6.65 11.29
CA ASP A 67 13.33 -6.90 11.59
C ASP A 67 14.23 -7.05 10.34
N ASN A 68 13.93 -6.31 9.28
CA ASN A 68 14.63 -6.37 7.98
C ASN A 68 14.57 -7.73 7.26
N GLU A 69 13.67 -8.60 7.67
CA GLU A 69 13.43 -9.83 6.97
C GLU A 69 12.70 -9.59 5.63
N GLN A 70 12.79 -10.55 4.73
CA GLN A 70 11.97 -10.52 3.53
C GLN A 70 10.49 -10.52 3.90
N THR A 71 9.69 -9.77 3.15
CA THR A 71 8.24 -9.81 3.30
C THR A 71 7.69 -11.18 2.92
N GLU A 72 6.53 -11.53 3.46
CA GLU A 72 5.85 -12.77 3.10
C GLU A 72 5.50 -12.80 1.60
N PHE A 73 5.17 -11.63 1.04
CA PHE A 73 4.90 -11.51 -0.39
C PHE A 73 6.15 -11.80 -1.25
N SER A 74 7.31 -11.29 -0.87
CA SER A 74 8.58 -11.62 -1.55
C SER A 74 8.88 -13.12 -1.53
N LYS A 75 8.68 -13.75 -0.37
CA LYS A 75 8.86 -15.20 -0.24
C LYS A 75 7.90 -15.97 -1.16
N TYR A 76 6.64 -15.55 -1.19
CA TYR A 76 5.63 -16.14 -2.07
C TYR A 76 6.02 -16.03 -3.55
N THR A 77 6.44 -14.86 -4.00
CA THR A 77 6.85 -14.63 -5.38
C THR A 77 7.93 -15.62 -5.82
N LYS A 78 8.87 -15.92 -4.94
CA LYS A 78 9.96 -16.88 -5.22
C LYS A 78 9.52 -18.32 -5.32
N THR A 79 8.32 -18.66 -4.83
CA THR A 79 7.76 -20.03 -4.94
C THR A 79 7.04 -20.27 -6.26
N LEU A 80 6.72 -19.23 -7.01
CA LEU A 80 5.93 -19.30 -8.23
C LEU A 80 6.75 -19.82 -9.40
N ASN A 81 6.07 -20.48 -10.33
CA ASN A 81 6.67 -20.88 -11.59
C ASN A 81 6.98 -19.63 -12.43
N VAL A 82 8.24 -19.43 -12.79
CA VAL A 82 8.73 -18.28 -13.56
C VAL A 82 8.08 -18.11 -14.93
N LEU A 83 7.49 -19.17 -15.47
CA LEU A 83 6.78 -19.12 -16.75
C LEU A 83 5.30 -18.75 -16.61
N SER A 84 4.79 -18.65 -15.38
CA SER A 84 3.38 -18.31 -15.15
C SER A 84 3.13 -16.82 -15.28
N SER A 85 1.91 -16.45 -15.70
CA SER A 85 1.46 -15.05 -15.72
C SER A 85 1.37 -14.48 -14.30
N GLU A 86 1.05 -15.32 -13.32
CA GLU A 86 1.02 -14.93 -11.90
C GLU A 86 2.41 -14.50 -11.41
N TYR A 87 3.45 -15.25 -11.75
CA TYR A 87 4.81 -14.87 -11.43
C TYR A 87 5.18 -13.52 -12.03
N ALA A 88 4.85 -13.29 -13.29
CA ALA A 88 5.15 -12.02 -13.96
C ALA A 88 4.53 -10.83 -13.24
N THR A 89 3.28 -10.94 -12.81
CA THR A 89 2.59 -9.90 -12.02
C THR A 89 3.19 -9.77 -10.62
N ALA A 90 3.38 -10.89 -9.91
CA ALA A 90 3.97 -10.89 -8.57
C ALA A 90 5.37 -10.27 -8.55
N TRP A 91 6.19 -10.60 -9.54
CA TRP A 91 7.53 -10.04 -9.68
C TRP A 91 7.50 -8.53 -9.90
N LYS A 92 6.62 -8.03 -10.76
CA LYS A 92 6.45 -6.58 -10.98
C LYS A 92 6.06 -5.85 -9.69
N ILE A 93 5.15 -6.44 -8.91
CA ILE A 93 4.75 -5.92 -7.61
C ILE A 93 5.94 -5.89 -6.64
N ASP A 94 6.67 -7.00 -6.53
CA ASP A 94 7.77 -7.15 -5.58
C ASP A 94 8.93 -6.19 -5.88
N GLU A 95 9.26 -6.00 -7.16
CA GLU A 95 10.35 -5.12 -7.59
C GLU A 95 9.97 -3.62 -7.60
N ASN A 96 8.69 -3.29 -7.69
CA ASN A 96 8.22 -1.92 -7.85
C ASN A 96 7.21 -1.56 -6.76
N GLN A 97 7.66 -1.54 -5.52
CA GLN A 97 6.84 -1.18 -4.38
C GLN A 97 7.50 -0.09 -3.55
N VAL A 98 6.68 0.76 -2.97
CA VAL A 98 7.10 1.79 -2.03
C VAL A 98 6.19 1.75 -0.82
N GLU A 99 6.68 1.19 0.28
CA GLU A 99 6.02 1.28 1.57
C GLU A 99 6.44 2.58 2.25
N SER A 100 5.48 3.46 2.51
CA SER A 100 5.78 4.73 3.14
C SER A 100 4.54 5.39 3.76
N VAL A 101 4.78 6.52 4.40
CA VAL A 101 3.74 7.48 4.74
C VAL A 101 3.73 8.55 3.66
N PHE A 102 2.54 8.84 3.16
CA PHE A 102 2.33 9.81 2.10
C PHE A 102 1.36 10.90 2.56
N GLN A 103 1.64 12.12 2.16
CA GLN A 103 0.68 13.21 2.29
C GLN A 103 -0.12 13.37 1.00
N ILE A 104 -1.44 13.45 1.11
CA ILE A 104 -2.31 13.69 -0.05
C ILE A 104 -2.18 15.15 -0.45
N LYS A 105 -1.74 15.39 -1.68
CA LYS A 105 -1.54 16.72 -2.26
C LYS A 105 -2.71 17.15 -3.11
N ASP A 106 -3.29 16.24 -3.86
CA ASP A 106 -4.42 16.53 -4.74
C ASP A 106 -5.24 15.27 -5.04
N VAL A 107 -6.49 15.49 -5.42
CA VAL A 107 -7.42 14.42 -5.76
C VAL A 107 -8.17 14.80 -7.03
N ASN A 108 -8.15 13.94 -8.02
CA ASN A 108 -8.88 14.12 -9.26
C ASN A 108 -9.88 12.99 -9.49
N SER A 109 -11.11 13.18 -9.03
CA SER A 109 -12.17 12.18 -9.15
C SER A 109 -12.58 11.90 -10.60
N LYS A 110 -12.39 12.85 -11.51
CA LYS A 110 -12.70 12.69 -12.93
C LYS A 110 -11.74 11.72 -13.63
N LYS A 111 -10.51 11.67 -13.16
CA LYS A 111 -9.47 10.76 -13.66
C LYS A 111 -9.31 9.51 -12.80
N GLY A 112 -9.90 9.48 -11.61
CA GLY A 112 -9.73 8.38 -10.67
C GLY A 112 -8.34 8.31 -10.04
N VAL A 113 -7.64 9.45 -9.92
CA VAL A 113 -6.27 9.51 -9.44
C VAL A 113 -6.13 10.36 -8.19
N VAL A 114 -5.11 10.03 -7.41
CA VAL A 114 -4.69 10.75 -6.21
C VAL A 114 -3.21 11.09 -6.34
N ILE A 115 -2.85 12.33 -6.06
CA ILE A 115 -1.46 12.77 -6.03
C ILE A 115 -0.99 12.83 -4.60
N VAL A 116 0.09 12.13 -4.30
CA VAL A 116 0.66 12.05 -2.96
C VAL A 116 2.15 12.36 -2.99
N GLU A 117 2.65 12.84 -1.86
CA GLU A 117 4.07 13.06 -1.64
C GLU A 117 4.57 12.15 -0.52
N ASP A 118 5.63 11.41 -0.80
CA ASP A 118 6.31 10.60 0.20
C ASP A 118 6.88 11.51 1.30
N ALA A 119 6.43 11.30 2.53
CA ALA A 119 6.85 12.11 3.68
C ALA A 119 8.34 11.99 4.02
N TYR A 120 8.99 10.96 3.53
CA TYR A 120 10.41 10.73 3.76
C TYR A 120 11.30 11.30 2.65
N THR A 121 10.94 11.05 1.41
CA THR A 121 11.79 11.38 0.26
C THR A 121 11.36 12.63 -0.47
N ASN A 122 10.17 13.15 -0.16
CA ASN A 122 9.50 14.25 -0.87
C ASN A 122 9.21 13.93 -2.34
N LYS A 123 9.32 12.67 -2.73
CA LYS A 123 8.97 12.23 -4.08
C LYS A 123 7.45 12.19 -4.22
N GLU A 124 6.98 12.73 -5.33
CA GLU A 124 5.57 12.73 -5.68
C GLU A 124 5.21 11.52 -6.51
N TYR A 125 4.02 10.96 -6.24
CA TYR A 125 3.43 9.84 -6.97
C TYR A 125 2.00 10.18 -7.35
N GLU A 126 1.61 9.81 -8.57
CA GLU A 126 0.22 9.77 -8.99
C GLU A 126 -0.22 8.30 -8.97
N TYR A 127 -1.22 7.97 -8.16
CA TYR A 127 -1.75 6.61 -8.14
C TYR A 127 -3.23 6.57 -8.50
N TYR A 128 -3.64 5.44 -9.04
CA TYR A 128 -5.04 5.19 -9.40
C TYR A 128 -5.76 4.53 -8.23
N ASP A 129 -6.86 5.12 -7.81
CA ASP A 129 -7.83 4.55 -6.89
C ASP A 129 -9.16 5.27 -7.09
N ILE A 130 -10.02 4.67 -7.89
CA ILE A 130 -11.29 5.30 -8.28
C ILE A 130 -12.16 5.57 -7.05
N ALA A 131 -12.30 4.58 -6.18
CA ALA A 131 -13.16 4.70 -5.00
C ALA A 131 -12.65 5.78 -4.04
N PHE A 132 -11.36 5.79 -3.76
CA PHE A 132 -10.76 6.76 -2.87
C PHE A 132 -10.81 8.19 -3.45
N SER A 133 -10.57 8.33 -4.75
CA SER A 133 -10.62 9.63 -5.43
C SER A 133 -12.01 10.27 -5.38
N CYS A 134 -13.07 9.47 -5.28
CA CYS A 134 -14.44 9.97 -5.14
C CYS A 134 -14.73 10.62 -3.78
N SER A 135 -13.88 10.42 -2.78
CA SER A 135 -14.02 11.03 -1.47
C SER A 135 -13.76 12.56 -1.45
N GLY A 136 -13.13 13.08 -2.51
CA GLY A 136 -13.08 14.51 -2.80
C GLY A 136 -11.98 15.30 -2.12
N GLU A 137 -12.10 16.60 -2.22
CA GLU A 137 -11.09 17.60 -1.83
C GLU A 137 -10.73 17.60 -0.33
N PHE A 138 -11.62 17.13 0.55
CA PHE A 138 -11.33 17.11 1.98
C PHE A 138 -10.20 16.14 2.38
N LEU A 139 -9.78 15.26 1.48
CA LEU A 139 -8.63 14.40 1.68
C LEU A 139 -7.29 15.12 1.60
N LYS A 140 -7.24 16.29 0.97
CA LYS A 140 -6.00 17.06 0.83
C LYS A 140 -5.40 17.38 2.19
N GLY A 141 -4.10 17.18 2.30
CA GLY A 141 -3.34 17.42 3.51
C GLY A 141 -3.33 16.25 4.49
N LEU A 142 -4.18 15.27 4.32
CA LEU A 142 -4.18 14.06 5.17
C LEU A 142 -2.96 13.19 4.87
N TYR A 143 -2.53 12.45 5.89
CA TYR A 143 -1.46 11.47 5.80
C TYR A 143 -2.04 10.06 5.78
N ILE A 144 -1.47 9.22 4.93
CA ILE A 144 -1.83 7.82 4.80
C ILE A 144 -0.58 6.95 4.84
N TYR A 145 -0.72 5.77 5.43
CA TYR A 145 0.29 4.72 5.37
C TYR A 145 -0.20 3.61 4.43
N THR A 146 0.59 3.30 3.43
CA THR A 146 0.29 2.25 2.46
C THR A 146 1.54 1.78 1.75
N THR A 147 1.43 0.71 1.01
CA THR A 147 2.41 0.32 -0.01
C THR A 147 1.84 0.61 -1.38
N LEU A 148 2.48 1.50 -2.12
CA LEU A 148 2.18 1.69 -3.54
C LEU A 148 2.94 0.66 -4.36
N VAL A 149 2.26 0.03 -5.29
CA VAL A 149 2.85 -0.91 -6.23
C VAL A 149 2.68 -0.41 -7.65
N LYS A 150 3.66 -0.69 -8.50
CA LYS A 150 3.63 -0.29 -9.90
C LYS A 150 3.59 -1.51 -10.80
N VAL A 151 2.56 -1.59 -11.62
CA VAL A 151 2.42 -2.60 -12.66
C VAL A 151 2.09 -1.89 -13.97
N ASP A 152 2.90 -2.12 -15.00
CA ASP A 152 2.71 -1.55 -16.35
C ASP A 152 2.47 -0.03 -16.35
N ASN A 153 3.29 0.73 -15.65
CA ASN A 153 3.22 2.19 -15.49
C ASN A 153 2.03 2.72 -14.67
N ILE A 154 1.25 1.85 -14.06
CA ILE A 154 0.16 2.23 -13.16
C ILE A 154 0.59 2.01 -11.71
N TRP A 155 0.57 3.09 -10.91
CA TRP A 155 0.69 3.01 -9.47
C TRP A 155 -0.68 2.83 -8.84
N THR A 156 -0.78 1.96 -7.84
CA THR A 156 -2.00 1.76 -7.05
C THR A 156 -1.63 1.23 -5.66
N PRO A 157 -2.45 1.50 -4.63
CA PRO A 157 -2.27 0.85 -3.33
C PRO A 157 -2.47 -0.67 -3.46
N ASN A 158 -1.71 -1.43 -2.68
CA ASN A 158 -1.76 -2.89 -2.71
C ASN A 158 -2.87 -3.47 -1.81
N GLU A 159 -4.09 -2.99 -1.91
CA GLU A 159 -5.27 -3.46 -1.18
C GLU A 159 -5.31 -3.07 0.32
N TYR A 160 -4.41 -2.24 0.82
CA TYR A 160 -4.55 -1.61 2.13
C TYR A 160 -4.18 -0.14 2.11
N LEU A 161 -4.82 0.63 2.97
CA LEU A 161 -4.51 2.02 3.20
C LEU A 161 -4.92 2.37 4.63
N LEU A 162 -3.98 2.88 5.41
CA LEU A 162 -4.23 3.28 6.80
C LEU A 162 -4.14 4.81 6.91
N PRO A 163 -5.27 5.50 7.14
CA PRO A 163 -5.22 6.91 7.46
C PRO A 163 -4.51 7.13 8.79
N LEU A 164 -3.59 8.09 8.84
CA LEU A 164 -2.92 8.47 10.07
C LEU A 164 -3.62 9.68 10.68
N ALA A 165 -4.21 9.49 11.84
CA ALA A 165 -4.76 10.56 12.63
C ALA A 165 -3.61 11.26 13.38
N GLY A 166 -3.51 12.56 13.17
CA GLY A 166 -2.57 13.41 13.89
C GLY A 166 -3.07 14.84 13.78
N SER A 167 -3.09 15.53 14.90
CA SER A 167 -3.53 16.92 14.93
C SER A 167 -2.41 17.89 14.54
N THR A 168 -1.17 17.43 14.62
CA THR A 168 0.02 18.24 14.31
C THR A 168 0.99 17.46 13.42
N LEU A 169 1.85 18.20 12.72
CA LEU A 169 2.94 17.59 11.95
C LEU A 169 3.90 16.79 12.85
N GLU A 170 4.08 17.22 14.10
CA GLU A 170 4.90 16.53 15.07
C GLU A 170 4.34 15.14 15.41
N ASP A 171 3.04 15.04 15.67
CA ASP A 171 2.36 13.76 15.91
C ASP A 171 2.50 12.80 14.72
N ILE A 172 2.37 13.33 13.52
CA ILE A 172 2.55 12.55 12.29
C ILE A 172 3.99 12.08 12.15
N ASN A 173 4.97 12.95 12.41
CA ASN A 173 6.38 12.59 12.34
C ASN A 173 6.76 11.52 13.37
N GLU A 174 6.22 11.55 14.57
CA GLU A 174 6.43 10.50 15.56
C GLU A 174 5.91 9.13 15.06
N LYS A 175 4.74 9.11 14.44
CA LYS A 175 4.18 7.90 13.84
C LYS A 175 5.01 7.41 12.66
N ILE A 176 5.47 8.32 11.81
CA ILE A 176 6.37 8.03 10.70
C ILE A 176 7.67 7.39 11.20
N ASP A 177 8.29 7.98 12.20
CA ASP A 177 9.54 7.48 12.77
C ASP A 177 9.35 6.12 13.44
N SER A 178 8.20 5.88 14.07
CA SER A 178 7.84 4.60 14.66
C SER A 178 7.73 3.50 13.61
N ILE A 179 7.03 3.76 12.50
CA ILE A 179 6.93 2.82 11.38
C ILE A 179 8.30 2.55 10.79
N LYS A 180 9.07 3.60 10.58
CA LYS A 180 10.41 3.55 10.03
C LYS A 180 11.38 2.77 10.90
N GLY A 181 11.33 2.99 12.22
CA GLY A 181 12.16 2.26 13.18
C GLY A 181 11.86 0.76 13.18
N VAL A 182 10.60 0.38 12.94
CA VAL A 182 10.19 -1.03 12.82
C VAL A 182 10.73 -1.67 11.55
N ASN A 183 10.72 -0.93 10.44
CA ASN A 183 11.07 -1.44 9.12
C ASN A 183 12.48 -1.15 8.68
N ASN A 184 13.20 -0.34 9.44
CA ASN A 184 14.49 0.21 8.98
C ASN A 184 14.37 0.86 7.58
N LEU A 185 13.26 1.57 7.34
CA LEU A 185 12.95 2.25 6.07
C LEU A 185 13.85 3.46 5.77
N ASN A 186 14.95 3.60 6.44
CA ASN A 186 15.83 4.75 6.39
C ASN A 186 16.93 4.65 5.35
N THR A 187 16.82 3.75 4.46
CA THR A 187 17.61 3.78 3.23
C THR A 187 17.09 4.93 2.36
N ARG A 188 17.37 6.14 2.82
CA ARG A 188 17.04 7.33 2.08
C ARG A 188 18.25 7.93 1.43
#